data_d0d7ce33c8207200cd0edd90118e374b
#
_entry.id   d0d7ce33c8207200cd0edd90118e374b
#
_cell.length_a   1.000
_cell.length_b   1.000
_cell.length_c   1.000
_cell.angle_alpha   90.00
_cell.angle_beta   90.00
_cell.angle_gamma   90.00
#
_symmetry.space_group_name_H-M   'P 1'
#
loop_
_entity.id
_entity.type
_entity.pdbx_description
1 polymer ?
#
loop_
_entity_poly.entity_id
_entity_poly.type
_entity_poly.pdbx_seq_one_letter_code
_entity_poly.pdbx_strand_id
1 'polypeptide(L)'
;AIGATTLNEYQKYFEKDNALERRFQMVMIDEPSVEDTISILRGLKERYEVHHHVRIKDSAIVAAAQMSNRYITNRFLPDKAIDLIDEAAAKLRMEIDSSPEELDELERKLMQLEIERVAIKKEKDEKKIKELSEQIEAYKKDRDVLREKWLAQKQLVDAIQDEVKKIEAYKFEAEKAEMEGDYGKVAQLRYGKIKQAETDLENYKKRLKELQVSGALITEEVDYEHIAEVVSRWTGIPLAKMMESEKDKLLNLEKELNRRVIGQEEAIKAVADAIRRSRSGLNDERRPIGSFAFLGSTGVGKTELAKALAEQLFDRDDLMIRIDMSEYQERHTVSRLIGAPPGYVGYEESGLLTEAVRRKPYSIVLLDEIEKAHPDVFNILLQVLEDGRLTDNKGRVVDFKNTIIIMTSNIGSN
;
A
#
# COMPACT_ATOMS: atom_id res chain seq x y z
N ALA A 1 37.71 5.08 0.91
CA ALA A 1 36.62 5.12 1.90
C ALA A 1 35.31 5.38 1.17
N ILE A 2 34.23 4.72 1.60
CA ILE A 2 32.87 4.93 1.10
C ILE A 2 32.04 5.38 2.30
N GLY A 3 31.33 6.50 2.18
CA GLY A 3 30.40 7.00 3.17
C GLY A 3 28.99 7.04 2.57
N ALA A 4 27.98 6.72 3.35
CA ALA A 4 26.57 6.90 2.98
C ALA A 4 25.92 7.90 3.94
N THR A 5 25.16 8.82 3.39
CA THR A 5 24.44 9.86 4.16
C THR A 5 23.19 10.28 3.41
N THR A 6 22.26 10.93 4.09
CA THR A 6 21.12 11.55 3.44
C THR A 6 21.51 12.87 2.77
N LEU A 7 20.73 13.30 1.76
CA LEU A 7 20.98 14.57 1.07
C LEU A 7 20.97 15.76 2.05
N ASN A 8 20.05 15.77 3.01
CA ASN A 8 19.95 16.81 4.02
C ASN A 8 21.17 16.86 4.95
N GLU A 9 21.69 15.69 5.35
CA GLU A 9 22.89 15.62 6.19
C GLU A 9 24.13 16.00 5.41
N TYR A 10 24.22 15.57 4.13
CA TYR A 10 25.30 15.98 3.25
C TYR A 10 25.38 17.51 3.14
N GLN A 11 24.25 18.17 2.82
CA GLN A 11 24.16 19.62 2.73
C GLN A 11 24.48 20.32 4.05
N LYS A 12 24.05 19.76 5.17
CA LYS A 12 24.24 20.36 6.49
C LYS A 12 25.68 20.24 6.99
N TYR A 13 26.36 19.14 6.74
CA TYR A 13 27.65 18.80 7.35
C TYR A 13 28.79 18.71 6.36
N PHE A 14 28.60 18.20 5.13
CA PHE A 14 29.65 17.99 4.15
C PHE A 14 29.88 19.21 3.25
N GLU A 15 28.81 19.79 2.71
CA GLU A 15 28.89 20.92 1.77
C GLU A 15 29.48 22.19 2.44
N LYS A 16 29.38 22.27 3.75
CA LYS A 16 29.96 23.37 4.54
C LYS A 16 31.47 23.19 4.84
N ASP A 17 32.00 21.99 4.66
CA ASP A 17 33.41 21.67 4.88
C ASP A 17 34.15 21.45 3.55
N ASN A 18 34.74 22.51 3.02
CA ASN A 18 35.53 22.49 1.77
C ASN A 18 36.66 21.43 1.77
N ALA A 19 37.11 20.96 2.95
CA ALA A 19 38.15 19.94 3.02
C ALA A 19 37.58 18.54 2.79
N LEU A 20 36.35 18.28 3.20
CA LEU A 20 35.62 17.03 2.96
C LEU A 20 35.10 16.98 1.52
N GLU A 21 34.49 18.07 1.03
CA GLU A 21 33.92 18.14 -0.32
C GLU A 21 34.97 17.81 -1.39
N ARG A 22 36.20 18.29 -1.25
CA ARG A 22 37.29 18.03 -2.22
C ARG A 22 37.84 16.60 -2.15
N ARG A 23 37.55 15.82 -1.11
CA ARG A 23 38.09 14.48 -0.90
C ARG A 23 37.10 13.37 -1.21
N PHE A 24 35.83 13.68 -1.37
CA PHE A 24 34.78 12.73 -1.70
C PHE A 24 34.06 13.15 -2.98
N GLN A 25 33.91 12.21 -3.89
CA GLN A 25 33.05 12.40 -5.05
C GLN A 25 31.62 12.05 -4.63
N MET A 26 30.70 12.99 -4.81
CA MET A 26 29.28 12.75 -4.57
C MET A 26 28.71 11.81 -5.65
N VAL A 27 28.05 10.75 -5.22
CA VAL A 27 27.29 9.84 -6.08
C VAL A 27 25.85 9.86 -5.58
N MET A 28 24.95 10.42 -6.38
CA MET A 28 23.52 10.41 -6.08
C MET A 28 22.95 9.03 -6.35
N ILE A 29 22.17 8.53 -5.39
CA ILE A 29 21.41 7.30 -5.53
C ILE A 29 19.95 7.69 -5.34
N ASP A 30 19.20 7.61 -6.42
CA ASP A 30 17.79 7.94 -6.44
C ASP A 30 16.93 6.75 -5.96
N GLU A 31 15.69 7.05 -5.57
CA GLU A 31 14.70 6.03 -5.25
C GLU A 31 14.40 5.17 -6.49
N PRO A 32 14.40 3.83 -6.38
CA PRO A 32 14.10 2.97 -7.52
C PRO A 32 12.66 3.13 -7.98
N SER A 33 12.42 2.85 -9.27
CA SER A 33 11.07 2.82 -9.82
C SER A 33 10.24 1.66 -9.22
N VAL A 34 8.93 1.68 -9.46
CA VAL A 34 8.05 0.56 -9.07
C VAL A 34 8.49 -0.74 -9.75
N GLU A 35 8.89 -0.68 -11.02
CA GLU A 35 9.35 -1.84 -11.80
C GLU A 35 10.66 -2.41 -11.28
N ASP A 36 11.63 -1.53 -10.96
CA ASP A 36 12.88 -1.93 -10.31
C ASP A 36 12.62 -2.54 -8.93
N THR A 37 11.70 -1.96 -8.16
CA THR A 37 11.30 -2.48 -6.86
C THR A 37 10.70 -3.88 -6.97
N ILE A 38 9.83 -4.14 -7.95
CA ILE A 38 9.29 -5.49 -8.21
C ILE A 38 10.43 -6.47 -8.47
N SER A 39 11.43 -6.07 -9.26
CA SER A 39 12.60 -6.91 -9.57
C SER A 39 13.44 -7.20 -8.32
N ILE A 40 13.66 -6.19 -7.47
CA ILE A 40 14.34 -6.34 -6.17
C ILE A 40 13.59 -7.32 -5.27
N LEU A 41 12.27 -7.12 -5.13
CA LEU A 41 11.42 -7.97 -4.29
C LEU A 41 11.39 -9.43 -4.77
N ARG A 42 11.38 -9.67 -6.09
CA ARG A 42 11.50 -11.02 -6.66
C ARG A 42 12.83 -11.68 -6.27
N GLY A 43 13.92 -10.90 -6.25
CA GLY A 43 15.23 -11.38 -5.79
C GLY A 43 15.29 -11.69 -4.29
N LEU A 44 14.48 -11.01 -3.47
CA LEU A 44 14.40 -11.21 -2.03
C LEU A 44 13.35 -12.26 -1.62
N LYS A 45 12.42 -12.60 -2.50
CA LYS A 45 11.26 -13.46 -2.25
C LYS A 45 11.64 -14.74 -1.51
N GLU A 46 12.60 -15.49 -2.01
CA GLU A 46 13.00 -16.79 -1.45
C GLU A 46 13.47 -16.66 0.01
N ARG A 47 14.18 -15.58 0.34
CA ARG A 47 14.66 -15.33 1.71
C ARG A 47 13.51 -15.07 2.68
N TYR A 48 12.49 -14.31 2.25
CA TYR A 48 11.30 -14.03 3.08
C TYR A 48 10.40 -15.26 3.22
N GLU A 49 10.22 -16.04 2.14
CA GLU A 49 9.49 -17.31 2.19
C GLU A 49 10.10 -18.28 3.22
N VAL A 50 11.43 -18.35 3.24
CA VAL A 50 12.18 -19.17 4.20
C VAL A 50 12.06 -18.64 5.61
N HIS A 51 12.22 -17.32 5.79
CA HIS A 51 12.22 -16.71 7.12
C HIS A 51 10.87 -16.86 7.82
N HIS A 52 9.79 -16.59 7.09
CA HIS A 52 8.42 -16.65 7.63
C HIS A 52 7.73 -18.00 7.45
N HIS A 53 8.33 -18.93 6.70
CA HIS A 53 7.76 -20.24 6.37
C HIS A 53 6.38 -20.15 5.67
N VAL A 54 6.20 -19.17 4.79
CA VAL A 54 5.02 -18.95 3.97
C VAL A 54 5.43 -18.79 2.52
N ARG A 55 4.50 -19.00 1.59
CA ARG A 55 4.73 -18.72 0.16
C ARG A 55 4.27 -17.29 -0.15
N ILE A 56 4.98 -16.63 -1.05
CA ILE A 56 4.64 -15.28 -1.52
C ILE A 56 4.31 -15.35 -3.01
N LYS A 57 3.07 -15.04 -3.38
CA LYS A 57 2.66 -14.97 -4.78
C LYS A 57 3.29 -13.77 -5.48
N ASP A 58 3.49 -13.87 -6.79
CA ASP A 58 3.98 -12.73 -7.58
C ASP A 58 2.98 -11.56 -7.55
N SER A 59 1.68 -11.85 -7.45
CA SER A 59 0.63 -10.84 -7.25
C SER A 59 0.83 -10.01 -5.97
N ALA A 60 1.31 -10.62 -4.89
CA ALA A 60 1.64 -9.92 -3.66
C ALA A 60 2.87 -9.00 -3.82
N ILE A 61 3.89 -9.44 -4.55
CA ILE A 61 5.07 -8.65 -4.85
C ILE A 61 4.71 -7.40 -5.66
N VAL A 62 3.92 -7.58 -6.71
CA VAL A 62 3.43 -6.46 -7.53
C VAL A 62 2.56 -5.53 -6.71
N ALA A 63 1.64 -6.08 -5.89
CA ALA A 63 0.80 -5.30 -5.00
C ALA A 63 1.61 -4.49 -3.99
N ALA A 64 2.63 -5.08 -3.36
CA ALA A 64 3.46 -4.41 -2.37
C ALA A 64 4.19 -3.19 -2.98
N ALA A 65 4.76 -3.33 -4.18
CA ALA A 65 5.43 -2.23 -4.87
C ALA A 65 4.43 -1.13 -5.30
N GLN A 66 3.32 -1.49 -5.91
CA GLN A 66 2.32 -0.55 -6.41
C GLN A 66 1.57 0.17 -5.28
N MET A 67 1.06 -0.58 -4.30
CA MET A 67 0.30 -0.01 -3.19
C MET A 67 1.16 0.82 -2.27
N SER A 68 2.40 0.39 -1.97
CA SER A 68 3.30 1.21 -1.15
C SER A 68 3.63 2.54 -1.83
N ASN A 69 3.86 2.52 -3.15
CA ASN A 69 4.10 3.75 -3.91
C ASN A 69 2.88 4.69 -3.91
N ARG A 70 1.68 4.14 -4.02
CA ARG A 70 0.43 4.90 -4.11
C ARG A 70 -0.05 5.43 -2.76
N TYR A 71 -0.02 4.62 -1.72
CA TYR A 71 -0.69 4.91 -0.44
C TYR A 71 0.27 5.28 0.70
N ILE A 72 1.56 4.90 0.62
CA ILE A 72 2.55 5.19 1.66
C ILE A 72 3.53 6.25 1.15
N THR A 73 3.30 7.50 1.56
CA THR A 73 4.03 8.67 1.05
C THR A 73 5.16 9.16 1.95
N ASN A 74 5.24 8.64 3.18
CA ASN A 74 6.23 9.05 4.18
C ASN A 74 7.50 8.18 4.22
N ARG A 75 7.59 7.17 3.36
CA ARG A 75 8.72 6.24 3.23
C ARG A 75 9.09 6.07 1.76
N PHE A 76 10.29 5.57 1.49
CA PHE A 76 10.85 5.41 0.16
C PHE A 76 10.84 3.95 -0.31
N LEU A 77 10.79 3.74 -1.63
CA LEU A 77 11.07 2.45 -2.22
C LEU A 77 12.58 2.15 -2.16
N PRO A 78 13.00 0.89 -2.03
CA PRO A 78 12.17 -0.32 -1.94
C PRO A 78 11.68 -0.64 -0.52
N ASP A 79 12.18 0.03 0.51
CA ASP A 79 11.99 -0.33 1.92
C ASP A 79 10.53 -0.47 2.31
N LYS A 80 9.67 0.51 1.95
CA LYS A 80 8.24 0.45 2.26
C LYS A 80 7.52 -0.76 1.64
N ALA A 81 7.97 -1.24 0.48
CA ALA A 81 7.41 -2.42 -0.17
C ALA A 81 7.93 -3.72 0.47
N ILE A 82 9.19 -3.72 0.90
CA ILE A 82 9.79 -4.81 1.67
C ILE A 82 9.07 -4.98 3.01
N ASP A 83 8.85 -3.88 3.74
CA ASP A 83 8.14 -3.88 5.02
C ASP A 83 6.72 -4.45 4.89
N LEU A 84 6.01 -4.14 3.78
CA LEU A 84 4.67 -4.70 3.54
C LEU A 84 4.69 -6.21 3.36
N ILE A 85 5.66 -6.73 2.61
CA ILE A 85 5.81 -8.18 2.42
C ILE A 85 6.17 -8.85 3.74
N ASP A 86 7.10 -8.27 4.49
CA ASP A 86 7.54 -8.79 5.79
C ASP A 86 6.38 -8.88 6.77
N GLU A 87 5.61 -7.79 6.92
CA GLU A 87 4.46 -7.75 7.84
C GLU A 87 3.32 -8.67 7.38
N ALA A 88 3.02 -8.72 6.08
CA ALA A 88 1.98 -9.62 5.55
C ALA A 88 2.37 -11.10 5.76
N ALA A 89 3.64 -11.44 5.53
CA ALA A 89 4.16 -12.77 5.75
C ALA A 89 4.17 -13.14 7.24
N ALA A 90 4.59 -12.23 8.11
CA ALA A 90 4.56 -12.42 9.56
C ALA A 90 3.14 -12.60 10.09
N LYS A 91 2.18 -11.80 9.61
CA LYS A 91 0.76 -11.92 9.96
C LYS A 91 0.21 -13.27 9.54
N LEU A 92 0.41 -13.66 8.29
CA LEU A 92 -0.05 -14.96 7.78
C LEU A 92 0.56 -16.11 8.58
N ARG A 93 1.83 -16.02 8.96
CA ARG A 93 2.47 -17.03 9.84
C ARG A 93 1.78 -17.13 11.19
N MET A 94 1.43 -15.99 11.80
CA MET A 94 0.68 -15.99 13.07
C MET A 94 -0.73 -16.59 12.89
N GLU A 95 -1.40 -16.35 11.78
CA GLU A 95 -2.70 -16.94 11.47
C GLU A 95 -2.63 -18.45 11.28
N ILE A 96 -1.58 -18.97 10.63
CA ILE A 96 -1.34 -20.40 10.49
C ILE A 96 -1.14 -21.07 11.87
N ASP A 97 -0.47 -20.39 12.79
CA ASP A 97 -0.19 -20.92 14.14
C ASP A 97 -1.37 -20.76 15.10
N SER A 98 -2.31 -19.86 14.80
CA SER A 98 -3.51 -19.63 15.62
C SER A 98 -4.70 -20.49 15.19
N SER A 99 -5.71 -20.61 16.06
CA SER A 99 -6.98 -21.23 15.69
C SER A 99 -7.74 -20.36 14.69
N PRO A 100 -8.48 -20.96 13.72
CA PRO A 100 -9.33 -20.21 12.81
C PRO A 100 -10.41 -19.41 13.56
N GLU A 101 -10.77 -18.24 13.03
CA GLU A 101 -11.78 -17.36 13.62
C GLU A 101 -13.12 -18.05 13.83
N GLU A 102 -13.53 -18.91 12.88
CA GLU A 102 -14.74 -19.72 12.98
C GLU A 102 -14.72 -20.67 14.19
N LEU A 103 -13.56 -21.24 14.52
CA LEU A 103 -13.38 -22.12 15.65
C LEU A 103 -13.45 -21.34 16.96
N ASP A 104 -12.79 -20.18 17.02
CA ASP A 104 -12.83 -19.28 18.19
C ASP A 104 -14.25 -18.75 18.45
N GLU A 105 -15.02 -18.43 17.42
CA GLU A 105 -16.42 -18.01 17.56
C GLU A 105 -17.27 -19.13 18.16
N LEU A 106 -17.12 -20.37 17.68
CA LEU A 106 -17.83 -21.51 18.22
C LEU A 106 -17.45 -21.78 19.68
N GLU A 107 -16.16 -21.68 20.03
CA GLU A 107 -15.70 -21.86 21.41
C GLU A 107 -16.24 -20.77 22.35
N ARG A 108 -16.26 -19.50 21.91
CA ARG A 108 -16.86 -18.41 22.69
C ARG A 108 -18.36 -18.63 22.89
N LYS A 109 -19.08 -19.06 21.85
CA LYS A 109 -20.52 -19.33 21.92
C LYS A 109 -20.83 -20.52 22.84
N LEU A 110 -20.02 -21.57 22.78
CA LEU A 110 -20.11 -22.70 23.69
C LEU A 110 -19.90 -22.27 25.14
N MET A 111 -18.86 -21.47 25.41
CA MET A 111 -18.58 -20.95 26.75
C MET A 111 -19.77 -20.12 27.27
N GLN A 112 -20.34 -19.27 26.44
CA GLN A 112 -21.50 -18.45 26.80
C GLN A 112 -22.71 -19.32 27.16
N LEU A 113 -23.04 -20.34 26.35
CA LEU A 113 -24.13 -21.26 26.59
C LEU A 113 -23.90 -22.14 27.84
N GLU A 114 -22.69 -22.55 28.13
CA GLU A 114 -22.33 -23.29 29.33
C GLU A 114 -22.50 -22.43 30.60
N ILE A 115 -22.09 -21.15 30.53
CA ILE A 115 -22.33 -20.20 31.64
C ILE A 115 -23.81 -19.99 31.87
N GLU A 116 -24.63 -19.78 30.82
CA GLU A 116 -26.04 -19.62 30.87
C GLU A 116 -26.72 -20.86 31.47
N ARG A 117 -26.33 -22.06 31.01
CA ARG A 117 -26.84 -23.31 31.59
C ARG A 117 -26.59 -23.43 33.09
N VAL A 118 -25.37 -23.03 33.55
CA VAL A 118 -25.05 -23.04 34.99
C VAL A 118 -25.89 -22.04 35.78
N ALA A 119 -26.18 -20.88 35.21
CA ALA A 119 -27.06 -19.87 35.85
C ALA A 119 -28.51 -20.38 35.97
N ILE A 120 -29.07 -20.92 34.89
CA ILE A 120 -30.47 -21.42 34.86
C ILE A 120 -30.63 -22.68 35.73
N LYS A 121 -29.58 -23.48 35.89
CA LYS A 121 -29.59 -24.63 36.80
C LYS A 121 -29.84 -24.24 38.26
N LYS A 122 -29.47 -23.00 38.66
CA LYS A 122 -29.81 -22.45 39.98
C LYS A 122 -31.25 -22.06 40.10
N GLU A 123 -31.93 -21.71 39.00
CA GLU A 123 -33.33 -21.32 38.90
C GLU A 123 -34.28 -22.53 38.76
N LYS A 124 -33.76 -23.75 38.59
CA LYS A 124 -34.49 -25.03 38.44
C LYS A 124 -35.48 -25.10 37.26
N ASP A 125 -35.24 -24.38 36.15
CA ASP A 125 -36.04 -24.48 34.91
C ASP A 125 -35.56 -25.65 34.07
N GLU A 126 -36.14 -26.83 34.25
CA GLU A 126 -35.75 -28.08 33.58
C GLU A 126 -35.93 -28.03 32.06
N LYS A 127 -36.92 -27.27 31.55
CA LYS A 127 -37.13 -27.17 30.08
C LYS A 127 -36.01 -26.41 29.40
N LYS A 128 -35.63 -25.26 29.93
CA LYS A 128 -34.52 -24.46 29.39
C LYS A 128 -33.19 -25.16 29.53
N ILE A 129 -32.96 -25.91 30.61
CA ILE A 129 -31.75 -26.71 30.80
C ILE A 129 -31.63 -27.77 29.70
N LYS A 130 -32.74 -28.42 29.33
CA LYS A 130 -32.74 -29.42 28.26
C LYS A 130 -32.44 -28.80 26.87
N GLU A 131 -33.13 -27.69 26.54
CA GLU A 131 -32.91 -26.95 25.30
C GLU A 131 -31.48 -26.48 25.16
N LEU A 132 -30.89 -25.88 26.21
CA LEU A 132 -29.50 -25.43 26.24
C LEU A 132 -28.52 -26.60 26.11
N SER A 133 -28.84 -27.76 26.72
CA SER A 133 -27.98 -28.94 26.64
C SER A 133 -27.97 -29.51 25.23
N GLU A 134 -29.09 -29.53 24.51
CA GLU A 134 -29.21 -29.95 23.12
C GLU A 134 -28.43 -28.99 22.20
N GLN A 135 -28.51 -27.68 22.42
CA GLN A 135 -27.73 -26.70 21.65
C GLN A 135 -26.22 -26.83 21.90
N ILE A 136 -25.83 -27.02 23.17
CA ILE A 136 -24.40 -27.22 23.52
C ILE A 136 -23.86 -28.49 22.86
N GLU A 137 -24.62 -29.57 22.81
CA GLU A 137 -24.20 -30.81 22.12
C GLU A 137 -24.07 -30.60 20.61
N ALA A 138 -24.97 -29.87 19.96
CA ALA A 138 -24.89 -29.54 18.55
C ALA A 138 -23.64 -28.72 18.25
N TYR A 139 -23.41 -27.60 18.98
CA TYR A 139 -22.22 -26.78 18.79
C TYR A 139 -20.92 -27.50 19.14
N LYS A 140 -20.92 -28.45 20.11
CA LYS A 140 -19.74 -29.29 20.39
C LYS A 140 -19.40 -30.18 19.21
N LYS A 141 -20.38 -30.79 18.58
CA LYS A 141 -20.16 -31.59 17.37
C LYS A 141 -19.57 -30.77 16.24
N ASP A 142 -20.14 -29.59 15.99
CA ASP A 142 -19.65 -28.70 14.92
C ASP A 142 -18.21 -28.25 15.19
N ARG A 143 -17.92 -27.86 16.44
CA ARG A 143 -16.57 -27.50 16.89
C ARG A 143 -15.59 -28.68 16.70
N ASP A 144 -15.96 -29.88 17.11
CA ASP A 144 -15.07 -31.03 17.04
C ASP A 144 -14.75 -31.40 15.60
N VAL A 145 -15.74 -31.36 14.70
CA VAL A 145 -15.54 -31.59 13.23
C VAL A 145 -14.63 -30.50 12.65
N LEU A 146 -14.84 -29.24 13.00
CA LEU A 146 -14.01 -28.14 12.49
C LEU A 146 -12.58 -28.22 13.03
N ARG A 147 -12.43 -28.57 14.31
CA ARG A 147 -11.14 -28.76 14.98
C ARG A 147 -10.34 -29.92 14.38
N GLU A 148 -10.98 -31.04 14.10
CA GLU A 148 -10.32 -32.17 13.42
C GLU A 148 -9.83 -31.79 12.02
N LYS A 149 -10.65 -31.09 11.24
CA LYS A 149 -10.26 -30.58 9.91
C LYS A 149 -9.06 -29.63 10.01
N TRP A 150 -9.11 -28.68 10.93
CA TRP A 150 -8.03 -27.72 11.14
C TRP A 150 -6.73 -28.41 11.58
N LEU A 151 -6.79 -29.35 12.53
CA LEU A 151 -5.61 -30.09 12.98
C LEU A 151 -5.00 -30.93 11.85
N ALA A 152 -5.81 -31.55 11.00
CA ALA A 152 -5.34 -32.31 9.84
C ALA A 152 -4.63 -31.40 8.83
N GLN A 153 -5.18 -30.21 8.54
CA GLN A 153 -4.53 -29.23 7.66
C GLN A 153 -3.24 -28.69 8.30
N LYS A 154 -3.25 -28.35 9.62
CA LYS A 154 -2.09 -27.85 10.33
C LYS A 154 -0.93 -28.86 10.34
N GLN A 155 -1.19 -30.14 10.58
CA GLN A 155 -0.16 -31.17 10.54
C GLN A 155 0.52 -31.27 9.17
N LEU A 156 -0.22 -31.11 8.08
CA LEU A 156 0.35 -31.10 6.73
C LEU A 156 1.18 -29.82 6.47
N VAL A 157 0.72 -28.67 6.95
CA VAL A 157 1.47 -27.43 6.85
C VAL A 157 2.79 -27.53 7.62
N ASP A 158 2.76 -28.02 8.84
CA ASP A 158 3.96 -28.24 9.65
C ASP A 158 4.93 -29.23 8.96
N ALA A 159 4.42 -30.32 8.37
CA ALA A 159 5.22 -31.27 7.61
C ALA A 159 5.86 -30.63 6.36
N ILE A 160 5.13 -29.80 5.63
CA ILE A 160 5.63 -29.02 4.48
C ILE A 160 6.78 -28.11 4.93
N GLN A 161 6.63 -27.39 6.03
CA GLN A 161 7.66 -26.51 6.56
C GLN A 161 8.92 -27.26 7.00
N ASP A 162 8.75 -28.40 7.64
CA ASP A 162 9.88 -29.21 8.07
C ASP A 162 10.66 -29.77 6.86
N GLU A 163 9.99 -30.16 5.76
CA GLU A 163 10.68 -30.58 4.55
C GLU A 163 11.41 -29.42 3.87
N VAL A 164 10.84 -28.20 3.85
CA VAL A 164 11.51 -27.01 3.33
C VAL A 164 12.79 -26.73 4.14
N LYS A 165 12.74 -26.76 5.47
CA LYS A 165 13.92 -26.58 6.33
C LYS A 165 15.00 -27.63 6.06
N LYS A 166 14.61 -28.89 5.86
CA LYS A 166 15.54 -29.99 5.52
C LYS A 166 16.22 -29.74 4.17
N ILE A 167 15.45 -29.34 3.15
CA ILE A 167 16.00 -29.02 1.82
C ILE A 167 17.05 -27.93 1.91
N GLU A 168 16.81 -26.87 2.67
CA GLU A 168 17.77 -25.79 2.87
C GLU A 168 19.01 -26.22 3.64
N ALA A 169 18.83 -26.95 4.72
CA ALA A 169 19.95 -27.49 5.46
C ALA A 169 20.82 -28.37 4.56
N TYR A 170 20.21 -29.20 3.71
CA TYR A 170 20.95 -30.04 2.77
C TYR A 170 21.62 -29.24 1.65
N LYS A 171 20.99 -28.17 1.14
CA LYS A 171 21.63 -27.25 0.15
C LYS A 171 22.86 -26.58 0.77
N PHE A 172 22.73 -26.04 1.98
CA PHE A 172 23.85 -25.41 2.68
C PHE A 172 25.00 -26.42 2.96
N GLU A 173 24.64 -27.65 3.36
CA GLU A 173 25.65 -28.70 3.57
C GLU A 173 26.34 -29.15 2.28
N ALA A 174 25.59 -29.14 1.16
CA ALA A 174 26.13 -29.45 -0.16
C ALA A 174 27.11 -28.36 -0.64
N GLU A 175 26.77 -27.07 -0.46
CA GLU A 175 27.67 -25.95 -0.78
C GLU A 175 28.96 -26.00 0.04
N LYS A 176 28.86 -26.29 1.34
CA LYS A 176 30.01 -26.46 2.21
C LYS A 176 30.92 -27.63 1.77
N ALA A 177 30.31 -28.78 1.45
CA ALA A 177 31.02 -29.93 0.94
C ALA A 177 31.69 -29.67 -0.42
N GLU A 178 31.08 -28.84 -1.27
CA GLU A 178 31.65 -28.41 -2.55
C GLU A 178 32.87 -27.53 -2.35
N MET A 179 32.84 -26.60 -1.38
CA MET A 179 34.01 -25.79 -1.00
C MET A 179 35.16 -26.63 -0.41
N GLU A 180 34.84 -27.73 0.29
CA GLU A 180 35.79 -28.67 0.87
C GLU A 180 36.31 -29.69 -0.17
N GLY A 181 35.74 -29.74 -1.39
CA GLY A 181 36.13 -30.64 -2.47
C GLY A 181 35.58 -32.08 -2.34
N ASP A 182 34.63 -32.31 -1.45
CA ASP A 182 33.98 -33.64 -1.25
C ASP A 182 32.79 -33.80 -2.23
N TYR A 183 33.09 -34.07 -3.48
CA TYR A 183 32.08 -34.28 -4.52
C TYR A 183 31.22 -35.53 -4.31
N GLY A 184 31.71 -36.53 -3.56
CA GLY A 184 30.92 -37.70 -3.20
C GLY A 184 29.74 -37.33 -2.28
N LYS A 185 30.02 -36.54 -1.26
CA LYS A 185 29.00 -35.99 -0.33
C LYS A 185 28.02 -35.05 -1.06
N VAL A 186 28.52 -34.21 -1.95
CA VAL A 186 27.70 -33.32 -2.78
C VAL A 186 26.70 -34.13 -3.62
N ALA A 187 27.16 -35.19 -4.30
CA ALA A 187 26.28 -36.05 -5.11
C ALA A 187 25.21 -36.74 -4.25
N GLN A 188 25.58 -37.27 -3.09
CA GLN A 188 24.64 -37.92 -2.16
C GLN A 188 23.57 -36.93 -1.64
N LEU A 189 23.96 -35.69 -1.35
CA LEU A 189 23.03 -34.66 -0.87
C LEU A 189 22.12 -34.19 -2.01
N ARG A 190 22.66 -33.79 -3.16
CA ARG A 190 21.86 -33.23 -4.28
C ARG A 190 20.96 -34.27 -4.95
N TYR A 191 21.47 -35.44 -5.25
CA TYR A 191 20.69 -36.47 -5.99
C TYR A 191 19.97 -37.46 -5.08
N GLY A 192 20.33 -37.56 -3.80
CA GLY A 192 19.69 -38.42 -2.83
C GLY A 192 18.72 -37.65 -1.93
N LYS A 193 19.25 -36.99 -0.90
CA LYS A 193 18.44 -36.39 0.19
C LYS A 193 17.56 -35.23 -0.27
N ILE A 194 18.08 -34.30 -1.09
CA ILE A 194 17.29 -33.15 -1.57
C ILE A 194 16.15 -33.63 -2.45
N LYS A 195 16.43 -34.54 -3.40
CA LYS A 195 15.41 -35.09 -4.30
C LYS A 195 14.30 -35.87 -3.57
N GLN A 196 14.67 -36.61 -2.51
CA GLN A 196 13.68 -37.28 -1.67
C GLN A 196 12.80 -36.28 -0.94
N ALA A 197 13.39 -35.30 -0.29
CA ALA A 197 12.65 -34.26 0.44
C ALA A 197 11.74 -33.42 -0.50
N GLU A 198 12.18 -33.13 -1.73
CA GLU A 198 11.35 -32.48 -2.75
C GLU A 198 10.14 -33.35 -3.14
N THR A 199 10.32 -34.66 -3.25
CA THR A 199 9.21 -35.59 -3.57
C THR A 199 8.21 -35.64 -2.40
N ASP A 200 8.70 -35.71 -1.18
CA ASP A 200 7.85 -35.72 0.02
C ASP A 200 7.08 -34.40 0.16
N LEU A 201 7.75 -33.27 -0.09
CA LEU A 201 7.13 -31.95 -0.14
C LEU A 201 5.99 -31.86 -1.17
N GLU A 202 6.19 -32.40 -2.37
CA GLU A 202 5.14 -32.44 -3.40
C GLU A 202 3.94 -33.29 -2.98
N ASN A 203 4.20 -34.41 -2.32
CA ASN A 203 3.16 -35.29 -1.81
C ASN A 203 2.33 -34.62 -0.71
N TYR A 204 2.98 -33.94 0.25
CA TYR A 204 2.28 -33.18 1.29
C TYR A 204 1.44 -32.05 0.71
N LYS A 205 1.98 -31.31 -0.26
CA LYS A 205 1.23 -30.23 -0.98
C LYS A 205 0.00 -30.76 -1.72
N LYS A 206 0.09 -31.94 -2.35
CA LYS A 206 -1.07 -32.56 -3.01
C LYS A 206 -2.15 -32.94 -2.00
N ARG A 207 -1.77 -33.58 -0.89
CA ARG A 207 -2.71 -33.96 0.17
C ARG A 207 -3.38 -32.76 0.80
N LEU A 208 -2.62 -31.67 1.02
CA LEU A 208 -3.20 -30.45 1.56
C LEU A 208 -4.24 -29.84 0.61
N LYS A 209 -3.94 -29.77 -0.70
CA LYS A 209 -4.91 -29.30 -1.69
C LYS A 209 -6.18 -30.14 -1.72
N GLU A 210 -6.07 -31.46 -1.61
CA GLU A 210 -7.22 -32.36 -1.54
C GLU A 210 -8.11 -32.07 -0.31
N LEU A 211 -7.51 -31.80 0.86
CA LEU A 211 -8.25 -31.42 2.06
C LEU A 211 -8.88 -30.04 1.95
N GLN A 212 -8.22 -29.09 1.28
CA GLN A 212 -8.70 -27.72 1.10
C GLN A 212 -9.90 -27.62 0.14
N VAL A 213 -10.12 -28.59 -0.76
CA VAL A 213 -11.32 -28.67 -1.60
C VAL A 213 -12.61 -28.76 -0.74
N SER A 214 -12.53 -29.36 0.44
CA SER A 214 -13.65 -29.47 1.37
C SER A 214 -13.81 -28.28 2.33
N GLY A 215 -13.04 -27.21 2.13
CA GLY A 215 -12.99 -25.99 2.96
C GLY A 215 -11.56 -25.69 3.40
N ALA A 216 -10.98 -24.62 2.87
CA ALA A 216 -9.66 -24.14 3.27
C ALA A 216 -9.79 -23.34 4.58
N LEU A 217 -9.24 -23.89 5.67
CA LEU A 217 -9.19 -23.23 6.98
C LEU A 217 -7.85 -22.53 7.21
N ILE A 218 -6.82 -22.90 6.43
CA ILE A 218 -5.47 -22.34 6.52
C ILE A 218 -5.05 -21.87 5.13
N THR A 219 -4.64 -20.62 5.01
CA THR A 219 -4.02 -20.05 3.80
C THR A 219 -2.50 -20.05 4.02
N GLU A 220 -1.74 -20.57 3.03
CA GLU A 220 -0.27 -20.66 3.12
C GLU A 220 0.44 -19.61 2.24
N GLU A 221 -0.30 -18.91 1.43
CA GLU A 221 0.24 -18.05 0.39
C GLU A 221 -0.15 -16.59 0.66
N VAL A 222 0.85 -15.74 0.78
CA VAL A 222 0.63 -14.28 0.77
C VAL A 222 0.22 -13.86 -0.63
N ASP A 223 -0.92 -13.22 -0.76
CA ASP A 223 -1.44 -12.69 -2.03
C ASP A 223 -1.74 -11.18 -1.95
N TYR A 224 -2.38 -10.66 -2.98
CA TYR A 224 -2.79 -9.26 -3.08
C TYR A 224 -3.63 -8.80 -1.88
N GLU A 225 -4.55 -9.63 -1.41
CA GLU A 225 -5.48 -9.27 -0.32
C GLU A 225 -4.75 -9.07 0.99
N HIS A 226 -3.79 -9.92 1.31
CA HIS A 226 -2.96 -9.79 2.52
C HIS A 226 -2.16 -8.48 2.51
N ILE A 227 -1.57 -8.11 1.38
CA ILE A 227 -0.86 -6.84 1.23
C ILE A 227 -1.83 -5.66 1.38
N ALA A 228 -2.99 -5.70 0.72
CA ALA A 228 -4.00 -4.66 0.79
C ALA A 228 -4.52 -4.47 2.23
N GLU A 229 -4.64 -5.54 3.00
CA GLU A 229 -5.04 -5.49 4.41
C GLU A 229 -4.00 -4.80 5.29
N VAL A 230 -2.71 -5.08 5.09
CA VAL A 230 -1.63 -4.39 5.80
C VAL A 230 -1.61 -2.91 5.45
N VAL A 231 -1.72 -2.57 4.16
CA VAL A 231 -1.81 -1.17 3.71
C VAL A 231 -3.03 -0.47 4.29
N SER A 232 -4.20 -1.14 4.32
CA SER A 232 -5.43 -0.63 4.94
C SER A 232 -5.22 -0.28 6.41
N ARG A 233 -4.55 -1.16 7.16
CA ARG A 233 -4.24 -0.93 8.57
C ARG A 233 -3.27 0.24 8.79
N TRP A 234 -2.26 0.39 7.93
CA TRP A 234 -1.28 1.49 8.05
C TRP A 234 -1.84 2.85 7.65
N THR A 235 -2.70 2.88 6.63
CA THR A 235 -3.23 4.12 6.05
C THR A 235 -4.59 4.51 6.56
N GLY A 236 -5.35 3.56 7.14
CA GLY A 236 -6.74 3.74 7.53
C GLY A 236 -7.74 3.72 6.37
N ILE A 237 -7.30 3.43 5.13
CA ILE A 237 -8.17 3.33 3.96
C ILE A 237 -8.93 1.99 4.02
N PRO A 238 -10.27 1.97 3.87
CA PRO A 238 -11.04 0.74 3.90
C PRO A 238 -10.59 -0.26 2.83
N LEU A 239 -10.41 -1.54 3.21
CA LEU A 239 -9.96 -2.60 2.31
C LEU A 239 -10.83 -2.72 1.05
N ALA A 240 -12.17 -2.60 1.20
CA ALA A 240 -13.11 -2.65 0.09
C ALA A 240 -12.80 -1.61 -1.01
N LYS A 241 -12.40 -0.38 -0.61
CA LYS A 241 -12.01 0.66 -1.56
C LYS A 241 -10.71 0.33 -2.29
N MET A 242 -9.76 -0.34 -1.63
CA MET A 242 -8.50 -0.75 -2.26
C MET A 242 -8.68 -1.92 -3.23
N MET A 243 -9.64 -2.81 -2.95
CA MET A 243 -9.96 -3.98 -3.78
C MET A 243 -10.78 -3.62 -5.02
N GLU A 244 -11.41 -2.46 -5.05
CA GLU A 244 -12.18 -1.99 -6.20
C GLU A 244 -11.24 -1.67 -7.38
N SER A 245 -11.53 -2.24 -8.54
CA SER A 245 -10.70 -1.99 -9.72
C SER A 245 -10.78 -0.53 -10.16
N GLU A 246 -9.68 0.03 -10.68
CA GLU A 246 -9.69 1.40 -11.23
C GLU A 246 -10.76 1.60 -12.31
N LYS A 247 -11.02 0.56 -13.07
CA LYS A 247 -12.07 0.58 -14.11
C LYS A 247 -13.45 0.77 -13.49
N ASP A 248 -13.76 0.04 -12.42
CA ASP A 248 -15.06 0.15 -11.74
C ASP A 248 -15.21 1.52 -11.06
N LYS A 249 -14.16 2.04 -10.44
CA LYS A 249 -14.12 3.40 -9.88
C LYS A 249 -14.42 4.44 -10.96
N LEU A 250 -13.79 4.36 -12.14
CA LEU A 250 -14.00 5.28 -13.24
C LEU A 250 -15.40 5.17 -13.86
N LEU A 251 -15.95 3.97 -13.94
CA LEU A 251 -17.31 3.75 -14.43
C LEU A 251 -18.36 4.34 -13.49
N ASN A 252 -18.17 4.20 -12.19
CA ASN A 252 -19.08 4.67 -11.15
C ASN A 252 -18.83 6.13 -10.72
N LEU A 253 -17.73 6.76 -11.18
CA LEU A 253 -17.27 8.07 -10.71
C LEU A 253 -18.37 9.14 -10.71
N GLU A 254 -19.11 9.28 -11.80
CA GLU A 254 -20.19 10.25 -11.94
C GLU A 254 -21.32 10.04 -10.93
N LYS A 255 -21.71 8.77 -10.72
CA LYS A 255 -22.75 8.39 -9.76
C LYS A 255 -22.35 8.70 -8.32
N GLU A 256 -21.11 8.38 -7.98
CA GLU A 256 -20.60 8.60 -6.62
C GLU A 256 -20.40 10.10 -6.33
N LEU A 257 -19.91 10.87 -7.32
CA LEU A 257 -19.81 12.33 -7.18
C LEU A 257 -21.18 12.99 -7.00
N ASN A 258 -22.21 12.56 -7.75
CA ASN A 258 -23.58 13.08 -7.64
C ASN A 258 -24.23 12.78 -6.27
N ARG A 259 -23.79 11.76 -5.55
CA ARG A 259 -24.27 11.50 -4.19
C ARG A 259 -23.81 12.56 -3.19
N ARG A 260 -22.63 13.12 -3.40
CA ARG A 260 -22.02 14.07 -2.47
C ARG A 260 -22.23 15.51 -2.88
N VAL A 261 -22.20 15.79 -4.18
CA VAL A 261 -22.36 17.14 -4.76
C VAL A 261 -23.67 17.21 -5.53
N ILE A 262 -24.64 17.90 -4.98
CA ILE A 262 -26.00 18.02 -5.56
C ILE A 262 -26.10 19.29 -6.40
N GLY A 263 -26.74 19.19 -7.58
CA GLY A 263 -27.05 20.33 -8.44
C GLY A 263 -25.92 20.82 -9.33
N GLN A 264 -24.88 19.97 -9.58
CA GLN A 264 -23.74 20.28 -10.46
C GLN A 264 -23.53 19.17 -11.51
N GLU A 265 -24.59 18.60 -12.05
CA GLU A 265 -24.56 17.42 -12.91
C GLU A 265 -23.69 17.62 -14.17
N GLU A 266 -23.79 18.78 -14.84
CA GLU A 266 -22.98 19.08 -16.04
C GLU A 266 -21.48 19.17 -15.71
N ALA A 267 -21.12 19.81 -14.59
CA ALA A 267 -19.75 19.95 -14.16
C ALA A 267 -19.17 18.57 -13.76
N ILE A 268 -19.93 17.76 -13.02
CA ILE A 268 -19.55 16.41 -12.62
C ILE A 268 -19.31 15.53 -13.85
N LYS A 269 -20.22 15.57 -14.83
CA LYS A 269 -20.08 14.82 -16.07
C LYS A 269 -18.84 15.24 -16.87
N ALA A 270 -18.61 16.55 -17.03
CA ALA A 270 -17.44 17.08 -17.74
C ALA A 270 -16.13 16.63 -17.08
N VAL A 271 -16.06 16.68 -15.76
CA VAL A 271 -14.89 16.23 -14.98
C VAL A 271 -14.70 14.72 -15.11
N ALA A 272 -15.75 13.92 -14.93
CA ALA A 272 -15.70 12.47 -15.04
C ALA A 272 -15.24 12.01 -16.44
N ASP A 273 -15.78 12.64 -17.49
CA ASP A 273 -15.41 12.33 -18.88
C ASP A 273 -13.95 12.72 -19.19
N ALA A 274 -13.47 13.84 -18.66
CA ALA A 274 -12.06 14.25 -18.82
C ALA A 274 -11.11 13.27 -18.12
N ILE A 275 -11.44 12.82 -16.91
CA ILE A 275 -10.64 11.84 -16.16
C ILE A 275 -10.65 10.47 -16.87
N ARG A 276 -11.81 10.02 -17.35
CA ARG A 276 -11.91 8.77 -18.13
C ARG A 276 -11.05 8.82 -19.40
N ARG A 277 -11.05 9.93 -20.13
CA ARG A 277 -10.19 10.12 -21.31
C ARG A 277 -8.70 10.09 -20.95
N SER A 278 -8.31 10.76 -19.88
CA SER A 278 -6.92 10.74 -19.41
C SER A 278 -6.44 9.35 -19.06
N ARG A 279 -7.25 8.57 -18.33
CA ARG A 279 -6.92 7.21 -17.90
C ARG A 279 -7.01 6.16 -19.00
N SER A 280 -7.65 6.46 -20.13
CA SER A 280 -7.68 5.56 -21.30
C SER A 280 -6.41 5.63 -22.19
N GLY A 281 -5.38 6.36 -21.77
CA GLY A 281 -4.12 6.49 -22.51
C GLY A 281 -4.21 7.42 -23.74
N LEU A 282 -5.28 8.22 -23.87
CA LEU A 282 -5.46 9.17 -24.97
C LEU A 282 -4.78 10.52 -24.72
N ASN A 283 -4.28 10.75 -23.52
CA ASN A 283 -3.56 11.98 -23.14
C ASN A 283 -2.04 11.77 -23.13
N ASP A 284 -1.30 12.89 -23.22
CA ASP A 284 0.15 12.91 -23.06
C ASP A 284 0.50 12.49 -21.61
N GLU A 285 1.21 11.37 -21.48
CA GLU A 285 1.63 10.80 -20.19
C GLU A 285 2.51 11.73 -19.34
N ARG A 286 3.03 12.79 -19.94
CA ARG A 286 3.83 13.81 -19.25
C ARG A 286 3.00 14.82 -18.49
N ARG A 287 1.71 14.97 -18.77
CA ARG A 287 0.82 15.97 -18.17
C ARG A 287 0.13 15.43 -16.92
N PRO A 288 -0.38 16.33 -16.04
CA PRO A 288 -1.28 15.93 -14.96
C PRO A 288 -2.48 15.12 -15.45
N ILE A 289 -3.07 14.28 -14.59
CA ILE A 289 -4.26 13.46 -14.91
C ILE A 289 -5.39 14.33 -15.47
N GLY A 290 -5.57 15.53 -14.91
CA GLY A 290 -6.55 16.50 -15.37
C GLY A 290 -6.25 17.89 -14.84
N SER A 291 -6.69 18.89 -15.60
CA SER A 291 -6.58 20.30 -15.22
C SER A 291 -7.93 20.96 -15.45
N PHE A 292 -8.51 21.54 -14.39
CA PHE A 292 -9.86 22.08 -14.41
C PHE A 292 -9.88 23.50 -13.87
N ALA A 293 -10.70 24.35 -14.48
CA ALA A 293 -11.04 25.67 -13.98
C ALA A 293 -12.52 25.69 -13.56
N PHE A 294 -12.78 25.80 -12.26
CA PHE A 294 -14.13 25.90 -11.72
C PHE A 294 -14.53 27.37 -11.55
N LEU A 295 -15.41 27.83 -12.40
CA LEU A 295 -15.90 29.21 -12.42
C LEU A 295 -17.30 29.25 -11.79
N GLY A 296 -17.57 30.22 -10.94
CA GLY A 296 -18.89 30.40 -10.33
C GLY A 296 -18.83 31.13 -8.99
N SER A 297 -19.99 31.51 -8.45
CA SER A 297 -20.10 32.21 -7.16
C SER A 297 -19.61 31.39 -5.97
N THR A 298 -19.35 32.07 -4.86
CA THR A 298 -18.98 31.41 -3.59
C THR A 298 -20.13 30.54 -3.08
N GLY A 299 -19.81 29.37 -2.54
CA GLY A 299 -20.81 28.47 -1.94
C GLY A 299 -21.49 27.48 -2.88
N VAL A 300 -21.17 27.47 -4.20
CA VAL A 300 -21.80 26.55 -5.17
C VAL A 300 -21.22 25.12 -5.16
N GLY A 301 -20.29 24.80 -4.26
CA GLY A 301 -19.76 23.45 -4.10
C GLY A 301 -18.43 23.17 -4.79
N LYS A 302 -17.69 24.19 -5.30
CA LYS A 302 -16.39 24.00 -5.98
C LYS A 302 -15.36 23.21 -5.14
N THR A 303 -15.18 23.59 -3.88
CA THR A 303 -14.26 22.90 -2.95
C THR A 303 -14.77 21.52 -2.56
N GLU A 304 -16.08 21.34 -2.43
CA GLU A 304 -16.68 20.06 -2.09
C GLU A 304 -16.54 19.05 -3.25
N LEU A 305 -16.65 19.51 -4.49
CA LEU A 305 -16.40 18.68 -5.66
C LEU A 305 -14.92 18.22 -5.70
N ALA A 306 -13.97 19.09 -5.36
CA ALA A 306 -12.56 18.71 -5.27
C ALA A 306 -12.32 17.66 -4.18
N LYS A 307 -12.94 17.79 -3.00
CA LYS A 307 -12.86 16.78 -1.94
C LYS A 307 -13.48 15.45 -2.35
N ALA A 308 -14.66 15.49 -2.96
CA ALA A 308 -15.33 14.29 -3.46
C ALA A 308 -14.48 13.55 -4.49
N LEU A 309 -13.81 14.28 -5.39
CA LEU A 309 -12.88 13.72 -6.36
C LEU A 309 -11.66 13.07 -5.68
N ALA A 310 -11.07 13.72 -4.67
CA ALA A 310 -9.95 13.15 -3.92
C ALA A 310 -10.35 11.82 -3.27
N GLU A 311 -11.53 11.79 -2.65
CA GLU A 311 -12.05 10.57 -2.02
C GLU A 311 -12.30 9.44 -3.03
N GLN A 312 -12.86 9.76 -4.21
CA GLN A 312 -13.21 8.73 -5.20
C GLN A 312 -11.99 8.21 -5.98
N LEU A 313 -11.03 9.07 -6.30
CA LEU A 313 -9.87 8.69 -7.11
C LEU A 313 -8.68 8.22 -6.29
N PHE A 314 -8.50 8.77 -5.09
CA PHE A 314 -7.34 8.52 -4.25
C PHE A 314 -7.71 7.88 -2.90
N ASP A 315 -8.98 7.49 -2.72
CA ASP A 315 -9.51 6.78 -1.55
C ASP A 315 -9.48 7.58 -0.24
N ARG A 316 -9.05 8.87 -0.28
CA ARG A 316 -8.92 9.76 0.89
C ARG A 316 -9.22 11.20 0.51
N ASP A 317 -10.05 11.87 1.30
CA ASP A 317 -10.39 13.30 1.11
C ASP A 317 -9.27 14.26 1.56
N ASP A 318 -8.36 13.80 2.44
CA ASP A 318 -7.18 14.56 2.86
C ASP A 318 -6.04 14.58 1.82
N LEU A 319 -6.17 13.80 0.72
CA LEU A 319 -5.30 13.89 -0.45
C LEU A 319 -5.69 15.07 -1.37
N MET A 320 -6.12 16.15 -0.74
CA MET A 320 -6.33 17.45 -1.37
C MET A 320 -5.36 18.48 -0.76
N ILE A 321 -4.53 19.07 -1.60
CA ILE A 321 -3.62 20.17 -1.26
C ILE A 321 -4.34 21.46 -1.64
N ARG A 322 -4.80 22.21 -0.63
CA ARG A 322 -5.48 23.50 -0.86
C ARG A 322 -4.49 24.65 -0.64
N ILE A 323 -4.40 25.51 -1.62
CA ILE A 323 -3.59 26.73 -1.58
C ILE A 323 -4.49 27.91 -1.93
N ASP A 324 -4.60 28.86 -1.01
CA ASP A 324 -5.35 30.09 -1.20
C ASP A 324 -4.48 31.11 -1.93
N MET A 325 -4.84 31.45 -3.15
CA MET A 325 -4.07 32.38 -3.99
C MET A 325 -4.14 33.83 -3.52
N SER A 326 -5.04 34.16 -2.61
CA SER A 326 -5.08 35.49 -1.98
C SER A 326 -3.83 35.77 -1.12
N GLU A 327 -3.11 34.73 -0.68
CA GLU A 327 -1.83 34.85 0.03
C GLU A 327 -0.64 35.13 -0.92
N TYR A 328 -0.84 34.97 -2.23
CA TYR A 328 0.21 35.05 -3.26
C TYR A 328 -0.02 36.22 -4.25
N GLN A 329 -0.49 37.34 -3.76
CA GLN A 329 -0.73 38.56 -4.54
C GLN A 329 0.56 39.31 -4.84
N GLU A 330 1.57 39.21 -4.00
CA GLU A 330 2.83 39.92 -4.14
C GLU A 330 3.94 39.01 -4.66
N ARG A 331 4.84 39.57 -5.48
CA ARG A 331 5.92 38.83 -6.11
C ARG A 331 6.80 38.05 -5.13
N HIS A 332 7.08 38.61 -3.97
CA HIS A 332 7.92 37.94 -2.99
C HIS A 332 7.24 36.74 -2.32
N THR A 333 5.90 36.67 -2.31
CA THR A 333 5.19 35.53 -1.75
C THR A 333 5.16 34.35 -2.72
N VAL A 334 5.26 34.60 -4.04
CA VAL A 334 5.28 33.55 -5.07
C VAL A 334 6.45 32.59 -4.88
N SER A 335 7.61 33.09 -4.46
CA SER A 335 8.78 32.24 -4.16
C SER A 335 8.52 31.22 -3.06
N ARG A 336 7.53 31.42 -2.19
CA ARG A 336 7.16 30.43 -1.15
C ARG A 336 6.50 29.17 -1.76
N LEU A 337 5.96 29.21 -2.98
CA LEU A 337 5.39 28.04 -3.64
C LEU A 337 6.47 27.04 -4.06
N ILE A 338 7.60 27.52 -4.57
CA ILE A 338 8.71 26.71 -5.10
C ILE A 338 9.94 26.72 -4.20
N GLY A 339 9.98 27.60 -3.19
CA GLY A 339 11.10 27.88 -2.31
C GLY A 339 11.88 29.15 -2.70
N ALA A 340 12.50 29.80 -1.72
CA ALA A 340 13.30 31.02 -1.93
C ALA A 340 14.63 30.70 -2.64
N PRO A 341 15.12 31.57 -3.54
CA PRO A 341 16.44 31.40 -4.17
C PRO A 341 17.58 31.44 -3.15
N PRO A 342 18.76 30.89 -3.48
CA PRO A 342 19.93 30.96 -2.63
C PRO A 342 20.26 32.41 -2.22
N GLY A 343 20.51 32.60 -0.92
CA GLY A 343 20.86 33.92 -0.36
C GLY A 343 19.67 34.78 0.11
N TYR A 344 18.44 34.32 -0.06
CA TYR A 344 17.25 35.00 0.47
C TYR A 344 16.78 34.37 1.78
N VAL A 345 16.11 35.18 2.62
CA VAL A 345 15.47 34.67 3.85
C VAL A 345 14.43 33.61 3.49
N GLY A 346 14.50 32.43 4.15
CA GLY A 346 13.62 31.30 3.86
C GLY A 346 14.18 30.29 2.85
N TYR A 347 15.43 30.39 2.40
CA TYR A 347 16.05 29.41 1.51
C TYR A 347 16.09 27.99 2.09
N GLU A 348 16.22 27.85 3.41
CA GLU A 348 16.20 26.53 4.06
C GLU A 348 14.80 25.88 4.04
N GLU A 349 13.74 26.67 3.88
CA GLU A 349 12.37 26.19 3.76
C GLU A 349 12.10 25.69 2.33
N SER A 350 11.57 24.49 2.24
CA SER A 350 11.13 23.93 0.96
C SER A 350 9.89 24.66 0.46
N GLY A 351 9.70 24.74 -0.85
CA GLY A 351 8.50 25.35 -1.43
C GLY A 351 7.22 24.61 -1.00
N LEU A 352 6.20 25.38 -0.65
CA LEU A 352 4.95 24.82 -0.11
C LEU A 352 4.25 23.88 -1.11
N LEU A 353 4.14 24.28 -2.37
CA LEU A 353 3.52 23.47 -3.42
C LEU A 353 4.37 22.24 -3.74
N THR A 354 5.66 22.45 -3.97
CA THR A 354 6.58 21.37 -4.37
C THR A 354 6.73 20.33 -3.26
N GLU A 355 6.86 20.73 -2.01
CA GLU A 355 6.97 19.82 -0.88
C GLU A 355 5.66 19.06 -0.63
N ALA A 356 4.51 19.76 -0.74
CA ALA A 356 3.20 19.12 -0.56
C ALA A 356 2.94 18.02 -1.60
N VAL A 357 3.24 18.28 -2.89
CA VAL A 357 3.09 17.28 -3.94
C VAL A 357 4.13 16.16 -3.83
N ARG A 358 5.37 16.48 -3.45
CA ARG A 358 6.40 15.46 -3.19
C ARG A 358 5.97 14.47 -2.10
N ARG A 359 5.31 14.97 -1.04
CA ARG A 359 4.77 14.13 0.04
C ARG A 359 3.49 13.39 -0.36
N LYS A 360 2.70 13.96 -1.27
CA LYS A 360 1.42 13.41 -1.72
C LYS A 360 1.37 13.39 -3.25
N PRO A 361 2.10 12.48 -3.92
CA PRO A 361 2.20 12.45 -5.38
C PRO A 361 0.87 12.13 -6.06
N TYR A 362 -0.02 11.40 -5.37
CA TYR A 362 -1.40 11.15 -5.81
C TYR A 362 -2.34 12.06 -5.02
N SER A 363 -2.60 13.25 -5.55
CA SER A 363 -3.41 14.25 -4.85
C SER A 363 -4.12 15.20 -5.81
N ILE A 364 -5.09 15.93 -5.26
CA ILE A 364 -5.69 17.07 -5.92
C ILE A 364 -5.03 18.34 -5.42
N VAL A 365 -4.52 19.14 -6.33
CA VAL A 365 -4.01 20.48 -6.04
C VAL A 365 -5.11 21.49 -6.34
N LEU A 366 -5.70 22.05 -5.30
CA LEU A 366 -6.75 23.07 -5.40
C LEU A 366 -6.14 24.46 -5.18
N LEU A 367 -6.11 25.26 -6.23
CA LEU A 367 -5.68 26.65 -6.22
C LEU A 367 -6.93 27.53 -6.13
N ASP A 368 -7.23 28.00 -4.92
CA ASP A 368 -8.46 28.74 -4.64
C ASP A 368 -8.27 30.22 -4.93
N GLU A 369 -9.28 30.88 -5.55
CA GLU A 369 -9.29 32.30 -5.90
C GLU A 369 -8.12 32.72 -6.82
N ILE A 370 -7.91 31.96 -7.91
CA ILE A 370 -6.77 32.13 -8.81
C ILE A 370 -6.67 33.55 -9.41
N GLU A 371 -7.78 34.28 -9.52
CA GLU A 371 -7.84 35.66 -9.98
C GLU A 371 -7.10 36.66 -9.08
N LYS A 372 -6.81 36.29 -7.84
CA LYS A 372 -6.07 37.11 -6.89
C LYS A 372 -4.55 36.90 -6.95
N ALA A 373 -4.11 35.84 -7.64
CA ALA A 373 -2.71 35.48 -7.74
C ALA A 373 -1.88 36.51 -8.52
N HIS A 374 -0.60 36.68 -8.09
CA HIS A 374 0.36 37.43 -8.90
C HIS A 374 0.60 36.77 -10.26
N PRO A 375 0.82 37.52 -11.35
CA PRO A 375 1.06 36.95 -12.70
C PRO A 375 2.16 35.89 -12.77
N ASP A 376 3.21 35.99 -11.94
CA ASP A 376 4.30 35.01 -11.90
C ASP A 376 3.84 33.61 -11.47
N VAL A 377 2.71 33.47 -10.76
CA VAL A 377 2.10 32.17 -10.42
C VAL A 377 1.67 31.42 -11.67
N PHE A 378 1.12 32.14 -12.68
CA PHE A 378 0.71 31.52 -13.93
C PHE A 378 1.89 30.93 -14.71
N ASN A 379 3.09 31.54 -14.63
CA ASN A 379 4.29 31.00 -15.26
C ASN A 379 4.69 29.66 -14.62
N ILE A 380 4.57 29.53 -13.30
CA ILE A 380 4.81 28.27 -12.58
C ILE A 380 3.78 27.22 -13.00
N LEU A 381 2.51 27.60 -13.06
CA LEU A 381 1.42 26.70 -13.45
C LEU A 381 1.54 26.23 -14.89
N LEU A 382 1.98 27.08 -15.83
CA LEU A 382 2.20 26.68 -17.21
C LEU A 382 3.23 25.54 -17.29
N GLN A 383 4.33 25.63 -16.55
CA GLN A 383 5.31 24.54 -16.50
C GLN A 383 4.71 23.23 -15.95
N VAL A 384 3.89 23.31 -14.90
CA VAL A 384 3.20 22.13 -14.34
C VAL A 384 2.22 21.54 -15.34
N LEU A 385 1.44 22.38 -16.04
CA LEU A 385 0.39 21.94 -16.96
C LEU A 385 0.93 21.38 -18.29
N GLU A 386 2.10 21.86 -18.74
CA GLU A 386 2.71 21.42 -19.99
C GLU A 386 3.69 20.26 -19.79
N ASP A 387 4.59 20.37 -18.82
CA ASP A 387 5.66 19.40 -18.57
C ASP A 387 5.32 18.37 -17.49
N GLY A 388 4.26 18.58 -16.70
CA GLY A 388 3.85 17.74 -15.57
C GLY A 388 4.92 17.66 -14.46
N ARG A 389 5.82 18.64 -14.40
CA ARG A 389 6.90 18.70 -13.41
C ARG A 389 7.22 20.13 -13.02
N LEU A 390 7.78 20.29 -11.83
CA LEU A 390 8.23 21.59 -11.35
C LEU A 390 9.55 21.40 -10.58
N THR A 391 10.54 22.24 -10.88
CA THR A 391 11.82 22.22 -10.18
C THR A 391 11.76 23.16 -8.98
N ASP A 392 12.10 22.66 -7.80
CA ASP A 392 12.19 23.49 -6.58
C ASP A 392 13.47 24.31 -6.52
N ASN A 393 13.57 25.18 -5.51
CA ASN A 393 14.74 26.04 -5.26
C ASN A 393 16.04 25.27 -4.93
N LYS A 394 15.94 23.98 -4.61
CA LYS A 394 17.08 23.09 -4.31
C LYS A 394 17.47 22.26 -5.54
N GLY A 395 16.88 22.54 -6.71
CA GLY A 395 17.15 21.81 -7.95
C GLY A 395 16.47 20.45 -8.06
N ARG A 396 15.56 20.09 -7.14
CA ARG A 396 14.84 18.83 -7.17
C ARG A 396 13.63 18.95 -8.09
N VAL A 397 13.46 17.97 -8.97
CA VAL A 397 12.31 17.86 -9.87
C VAL A 397 11.17 17.17 -9.13
N VAL A 398 10.02 17.83 -9.03
CA VAL A 398 8.80 17.29 -8.45
C VAL A 398 7.85 16.90 -9.56
N ASP A 399 7.35 15.68 -9.53
CA ASP A 399 6.45 15.09 -10.52
C ASP A 399 4.98 15.37 -10.18
N PHE A 400 4.23 15.95 -11.13
CA PHE A 400 2.81 16.27 -11.03
C PHE A 400 1.94 15.37 -11.91
N LYS A 401 2.49 14.38 -12.60
CA LYS A 401 1.75 13.52 -13.55
C LYS A 401 0.58 12.78 -12.90
N ASN A 402 0.72 12.44 -11.63
CA ASN A 402 -0.32 11.73 -10.88
C ASN A 402 -1.25 12.68 -10.11
N THR A 403 -1.16 13.99 -10.34
CA THR A 403 -2.02 14.97 -9.69
C THR A 403 -3.18 15.42 -10.60
N ILE A 404 -4.20 15.98 -9.98
CA ILE A 404 -5.26 16.72 -10.65
C ILE A 404 -5.16 18.17 -10.18
N ILE A 405 -5.05 19.09 -11.12
CA ILE A 405 -4.97 20.51 -10.84
C ILE A 405 -6.37 21.13 -10.98
N ILE A 406 -6.85 21.77 -9.92
CA ILE A 406 -8.14 22.48 -9.93
C ILE A 406 -7.89 23.93 -9.55
N MET A 407 -8.26 24.84 -10.41
CA MET A 407 -8.26 26.27 -10.14
C MET A 407 -9.70 26.72 -9.91
N THR A 408 -9.96 27.48 -8.87
CA THR A 408 -11.28 28.10 -8.65
C THR A 408 -11.22 29.59 -8.89
N SER A 409 -12.29 30.15 -9.42
CA SER A 409 -12.46 31.59 -9.58
C SER A 409 -13.90 32.01 -9.32
N ASN A 410 -14.05 33.23 -8.81
CA ASN A 410 -15.35 33.88 -8.64
C ASN A 410 -15.67 34.87 -9.78
N ILE A 411 -14.86 34.91 -10.83
CA ILE A 411 -15.11 35.75 -12.01
C ILE A 411 -16.38 35.25 -12.72
N GLY A 412 -17.28 36.15 -13.06
CA GLY A 412 -18.55 35.87 -13.79
C GLY A 412 -19.76 35.64 -12.86
N SER A 413 -19.64 35.92 -11.57
CA SER A 413 -20.75 35.82 -10.60
C SER A 413 -21.54 37.11 -10.42
N ASN A 414 -21.65 37.95 -11.50
CA ASN A 414 -22.50 39.12 -11.52
C ASN A 414 -23.85 38.78 -12.14
#